data_1e70ec4a2fac4827646c5f50cfa26511
#
_entry.id   1e70ec4a2fac4827646c5f50cfa26511
#
_cell.length_a   1.000
_cell.length_b   1.000
_cell.length_c   1.000
_cell.angle_alpha   90.00
_cell.angle_beta   90.00
_cell.angle_gamma   90.00
#
_symmetry.space_group_name_H-M   'P 1'
#
loop_
_entity.id
_entity.type
_entity.pdbx_description
1 polymer ?
#
loop_
_entity_poly.entity_id
_entity_poly.type
_entity_poly.pdbx_seq_one_letter_code
_entity_poly.pdbx_strand_id
1 'polypeptide(L)'
;KGTSACLASLYAAGRFDELLALIDRAPFKWWHNRRWGVKALAAMGKKAEAIRYAEDSRGLNDPGWQIAEACEAVLLSSGLAEEAYRRYAIAANQGTTNLATFRAITKKYPHVPPEQVLQDLIAGTPGAEGKWFAAAKEAGMFELAAELAHTSPTDPRTLTRAARDFATEQPRFALNAALSALRWIARGHGYE
;
A
#
# COMPACT_ATOMS: atom_id res chain seq x y z
N LYS A 1 -22.48 -1.31 -21.12
CA LYS A 1 -22.50 -0.02 -20.35
C LYS A 1 -23.65 0.07 -19.32
N GLY A 2 -24.68 -0.81 -19.36
CA GLY A 2 -25.82 -0.77 -18.43
C GLY A 2 -25.62 -1.48 -17.08
N THR A 3 -24.74 -2.47 -16.99
CA THR A 3 -24.63 -3.36 -15.82
C THR A 3 -24.23 -2.60 -14.55
N SER A 4 -23.22 -1.72 -14.63
CA SER A 4 -22.77 -0.94 -13.45
C SER A 4 -23.84 0.03 -12.94
N ALA A 5 -24.62 0.65 -13.84
CA ALA A 5 -25.74 1.51 -13.44
C ALA A 5 -26.85 0.73 -12.75
N CYS A 6 -27.18 -0.47 -13.28
CA CYS A 6 -28.14 -1.37 -12.67
C CYS A 6 -27.72 -1.82 -11.26
N LEU A 7 -26.46 -2.23 -11.10
CA LEU A 7 -25.92 -2.63 -9.80
C LEU A 7 -25.92 -1.46 -8.79
N ALA A 8 -25.56 -0.25 -9.25
CA ALA A 8 -25.62 0.95 -8.42
C ALA A 8 -27.05 1.27 -7.97
N SER A 9 -28.03 1.14 -8.89
CA SER A 9 -29.45 1.38 -8.56
C SER A 9 -29.99 0.34 -7.57
N LEU A 10 -29.69 -0.94 -7.75
CA LEU A 10 -30.06 -1.99 -6.82
C LEU A 10 -29.46 -1.77 -5.43
N TYR A 11 -28.18 -1.35 -5.37
CA TYR A 11 -27.52 -1.02 -4.14
C TYR A 11 -28.20 0.15 -3.43
N ALA A 12 -28.47 1.25 -4.15
CA ALA A 12 -29.12 2.43 -3.61
C ALA A 12 -30.56 2.15 -3.11
N ALA A 13 -31.24 1.20 -3.77
CA ALA A 13 -32.58 0.75 -3.37
C ALA A 13 -32.58 -0.28 -2.22
N GLY A 14 -31.41 -0.68 -1.70
CA GLY A 14 -31.30 -1.71 -0.65
C GLY A 14 -31.65 -3.13 -1.13
N ARG A 15 -31.75 -3.36 -2.45
CA ARG A 15 -32.12 -4.67 -3.05
C ARG A 15 -30.89 -5.57 -3.19
N PHE A 16 -30.27 -5.90 -2.04
CA PHE A 16 -28.96 -6.55 -1.99
C PHE A 16 -28.99 -7.99 -2.50
N ASP A 17 -30.03 -8.77 -2.20
CA ASP A 17 -30.14 -10.15 -2.65
C ASP A 17 -30.28 -10.23 -4.17
N GLU A 18 -31.04 -9.31 -4.78
CA GLU A 18 -31.17 -9.24 -6.24
C GLU A 18 -29.88 -8.79 -6.91
N LEU A 19 -29.14 -7.86 -6.27
CA LEU A 19 -27.83 -7.43 -6.73
C LEU A 19 -26.85 -8.60 -6.76
N LEU A 20 -26.79 -9.39 -5.68
CA LEU A 20 -25.92 -10.57 -5.60
C LEU A 20 -26.32 -11.62 -6.65
N ALA A 21 -27.60 -11.93 -6.77
CA ALA A 21 -28.11 -12.87 -7.78
C ALA A 21 -27.80 -12.41 -9.21
N LEU A 22 -27.85 -11.11 -9.48
CA LEU A 22 -27.49 -10.56 -10.79
C LEU A 22 -25.99 -10.72 -11.09
N ILE A 23 -25.11 -10.50 -10.11
CA ILE A 23 -23.66 -10.69 -10.28
C ILE A 23 -23.34 -12.18 -10.50
N ASP A 24 -23.98 -13.07 -9.78
CA ASP A 24 -23.73 -14.53 -9.87
C ASP A 24 -24.13 -15.12 -11.23
N ARG A 25 -25.12 -14.51 -11.89
CA ARG A 25 -25.53 -14.89 -13.26
C ARG A 25 -24.55 -14.41 -14.34
N ALA A 26 -23.64 -13.47 -14.00
CA ALA A 26 -22.68 -12.95 -14.97
C ALA A 26 -21.69 -14.06 -15.39
N PRO A 27 -21.44 -14.26 -16.70
CA PRO A 27 -20.52 -15.29 -17.18
C PRO A 27 -19.07 -15.04 -16.75
N PHE A 28 -18.73 -13.78 -16.48
CA PHE A 28 -17.40 -13.36 -16.04
C PHE A 28 -17.47 -12.61 -14.72
N LYS A 29 -16.63 -13.03 -13.78
CA LYS A 29 -16.58 -12.47 -12.43
C LYS A 29 -15.64 -11.26 -12.36
N TRP A 30 -15.90 -10.21 -13.13
CA TRP A 30 -15.11 -9.00 -13.15
C TRP A 30 -15.17 -8.25 -11.82
N TRP A 31 -14.04 -7.81 -11.30
CA TRP A 31 -13.97 -7.07 -10.05
C TRP A 31 -14.84 -5.82 -10.03
N HIS A 32 -14.92 -5.06 -11.11
CA HIS A 32 -15.75 -3.85 -11.18
C HIS A 32 -17.26 -4.13 -10.95
N ASN A 33 -17.73 -5.36 -11.13
CA ASN A 33 -19.08 -5.78 -10.74
C ASN A 33 -19.08 -6.37 -9.32
N ARG A 34 -18.11 -7.23 -9.00
CA ARG A 34 -18.05 -7.93 -7.71
C ARG A 34 -17.86 -6.99 -6.53
N ARG A 35 -17.18 -5.85 -6.69
CA ARG A 35 -17.09 -4.82 -5.65
C ARG A 35 -18.45 -4.35 -5.13
N TRP A 36 -19.51 -4.41 -5.95
CA TRP A 36 -20.86 -4.10 -5.50
C TRP A 36 -21.42 -5.18 -4.58
N GLY A 37 -21.09 -6.44 -4.83
CA GLY A 37 -21.42 -7.56 -3.93
C GLY A 37 -20.74 -7.42 -2.57
N VAL A 38 -19.45 -7.03 -2.55
CA VAL A 38 -18.74 -6.72 -1.29
C VAL A 38 -19.45 -5.63 -0.51
N LYS A 39 -19.84 -4.52 -1.17
CA LYS A 39 -20.58 -3.43 -0.55
C LYS A 39 -21.95 -3.88 -0.02
N ALA A 40 -22.68 -4.68 -0.79
CA ALA A 40 -23.98 -5.19 -0.40
C ALA A 40 -23.89 -6.09 0.84
N LEU A 41 -22.95 -7.06 0.85
CA LEU A 41 -22.72 -7.94 1.99
C LEU A 41 -22.32 -7.15 3.25
N ALA A 42 -21.44 -6.16 3.09
CA ALA A 42 -21.04 -5.28 4.19
C ALA A 42 -22.23 -4.46 4.74
N ALA A 43 -23.08 -3.92 3.87
CA ALA A 43 -24.30 -3.19 4.25
C ALA A 43 -25.34 -4.09 4.94
N MET A 44 -25.41 -5.37 4.60
CA MET A 44 -26.23 -6.38 5.28
C MET A 44 -25.64 -6.80 6.65
N GLY A 45 -24.51 -6.25 7.07
CA GLY A 45 -23.80 -6.66 8.29
C GLY A 45 -22.99 -7.96 8.16
N LYS A 46 -22.97 -8.59 6.98
CA LYS A 46 -22.24 -9.86 6.68
C LYS A 46 -20.77 -9.59 6.37
N LYS A 47 -20.06 -8.92 7.28
CA LYS A 47 -18.71 -8.38 7.02
C LYS A 47 -17.67 -9.46 6.72
N ALA A 48 -17.67 -10.57 7.45
CA ALA A 48 -16.77 -11.70 7.20
C ALA A 48 -17.01 -12.35 5.82
N GLU A 49 -18.29 -12.43 5.42
CA GLU A 49 -18.67 -12.94 4.11
C GLU A 49 -18.25 -11.97 2.99
N ALA A 50 -18.39 -10.66 3.23
CA ALA A 50 -17.92 -9.63 2.29
C ALA A 50 -16.41 -9.73 2.01
N ILE A 51 -15.60 -9.95 3.05
CA ILE A 51 -14.15 -10.13 2.92
C ILE A 51 -13.84 -11.40 2.12
N ARG A 52 -14.43 -12.54 2.49
CA ARG A 52 -14.24 -13.80 1.74
C ARG A 52 -14.65 -13.64 0.27
N TYR A 53 -15.80 -13.03 0.03
CA TYR A 53 -16.30 -12.77 -1.33
C TYR A 53 -15.34 -11.89 -2.15
N ALA A 54 -14.70 -10.89 -1.51
CA ALA A 54 -13.68 -10.06 -2.14
C ALA A 54 -12.41 -10.87 -2.46
N GLU A 55 -11.91 -11.64 -1.48
CA GLU A 55 -10.70 -12.47 -1.64
C GLU A 55 -10.88 -13.56 -2.71
N ASP A 56 -12.05 -14.19 -2.77
CA ASP A 56 -12.42 -15.18 -3.82
C ASP A 56 -12.54 -14.55 -5.23
N SER A 57 -12.48 -13.22 -5.30
CA SER A 57 -12.48 -12.50 -6.58
C SER A 57 -11.09 -12.34 -7.18
N ARG A 58 -10.03 -12.77 -6.49
CA ARG A 58 -8.65 -12.69 -7.00
C ARG A 58 -8.50 -13.61 -8.21
N GLY A 59 -8.00 -13.04 -9.31
CA GLY A 59 -7.75 -13.75 -10.56
C GLY A 59 -6.56 -13.14 -11.29
N LEU A 60 -6.18 -13.73 -12.42
CA LEU A 60 -4.99 -13.33 -13.19
C LEU A 60 -5.02 -11.87 -13.69
N ASN A 61 -6.21 -11.29 -13.85
CA ASN A 61 -6.41 -9.95 -14.40
C ASN A 61 -7.01 -8.96 -13.38
N ASP A 62 -7.18 -9.36 -12.12
CA ASP A 62 -7.80 -8.51 -11.13
C ASP A 62 -6.74 -7.70 -10.37
N PRO A 63 -6.96 -6.40 -10.18
CA PRO A 63 -6.03 -5.56 -9.44
C PRO A 63 -6.10 -5.91 -7.93
N GLY A 64 -5.15 -6.70 -7.45
CA GLY A 64 -5.09 -7.15 -6.05
C GLY A 64 -5.14 -6.01 -5.03
N TRP A 65 -4.65 -4.81 -5.40
CA TRP A 65 -4.72 -3.63 -4.55
C TRP A 65 -6.15 -3.12 -4.32
N GLN A 66 -7.05 -3.20 -5.34
CA GLN A 66 -8.46 -2.79 -5.17
C GLN A 66 -9.24 -3.76 -4.28
N ILE A 67 -8.91 -5.05 -4.35
CA ILE A 67 -9.49 -6.07 -3.48
C ILE A 67 -9.03 -5.82 -2.04
N ALA A 68 -7.73 -5.57 -1.85
CA ALA A 68 -7.17 -5.23 -0.54
C ALA A 68 -7.81 -3.96 0.04
N GLU A 69 -8.00 -2.91 -0.77
CA GLU A 69 -8.68 -1.68 -0.38
C GLU A 69 -10.12 -1.92 0.09
N ALA A 70 -10.86 -2.76 -0.64
CA ALA A 70 -12.23 -3.10 -0.27
C ALA A 70 -12.29 -3.89 1.04
N CYS A 71 -11.42 -4.88 1.25
CA CYS A 71 -11.33 -5.65 2.49
C CYS A 71 -10.90 -4.77 3.68
N GLU A 72 -9.91 -3.90 3.47
CA GLU A 72 -9.45 -2.92 4.44
C GLU A 72 -10.61 -2.01 4.89
N ALA A 73 -11.37 -1.46 3.94
CA ALA A 73 -12.51 -0.61 4.24
C ALA A 73 -13.59 -1.33 5.07
N VAL A 74 -13.87 -2.61 4.79
CA VAL A 74 -14.80 -3.42 5.57
C VAL A 74 -14.32 -3.60 7.02
N LEU A 75 -13.04 -3.90 7.22
CA LEU A 75 -12.46 -4.06 8.57
C LEU A 75 -12.44 -2.74 9.33
N LEU A 76 -12.01 -1.65 8.71
CA LEU A 76 -11.99 -0.31 9.33
C LEU A 76 -13.41 0.12 9.75
N SER A 77 -14.41 -0.10 8.89
CA SER A 77 -15.82 0.20 9.23
C SER A 77 -16.38 -0.68 10.36
N SER A 78 -15.65 -1.73 10.73
CA SER A 78 -15.97 -2.65 11.83
C SER A 78 -15.22 -2.34 13.12
N GLY A 79 -14.38 -1.29 13.14
CA GLY A 79 -13.50 -0.98 14.26
C GLY A 79 -12.31 -1.95 14.41
N LEU A 80 -12.03 -2.77 13.39
CA LEU A 80 -10.95 -3.77 13.39
C LEU A 80 -9.68 -3.22 12.73
N ALA A 81 -9.20 -2.06 13.21
CA ALA A 81 -8.08 -1.34 12.61
C ALA A 81 -6.78 -2.15 12.62
N GLU A 82 -6.49 -2.87 13.72
CA GLU A 82 -5.30 -3.73 13.83
C GLU A 82 -5.31 -4.87 12.78
N GLU A 83 -6.47 -5.49 12.58
CA GLU A 83 -6.60 -6.56 11.59
C GLU A 83 -6.51 -5.99 10.17
N ALA A 84 -7.10 -4.83 9.92
CA ALA A 84 -7.00 -4.12 8.65
C ALA A 84 -5.54 -3.80 8.31
N TYR A 85 -4.80 -3.26 9.29
CA TYR A 85 -3.37 -2.98 9.15
C TYR A 85 -2.60 -4.24 8.78
N ARG A 86 -2.68 -5.26 9.60
CA ARG A 86 -1.89 -6.49 9.44
C ARG A 86 -2.14 -7.19 8.10
N ARG A 87 -3.39 -7.21 7.61
CA ARG A 87 -3.76 -7.99 6.41
C ARG A 87 -3.65 -7.20 5.13
N TYR A 88 -3.97 -5.92 5.15
CA TYR A 88 -4.24 -5.19 3.92
C TYR A 88 -3.51 -3.86 3.77
N ALA A 89 -2.99 -3.25 4.84
CA ALA A 89 -2.47 -1.89 4.80
C ALA A 89 -1.45 -1.64 3.68
N ILE A 90 -0.48 -2.54 3.53
CA ILE A 90 0.57 -2.39 2.51
C ILE A 90 -0.02 -2.53 1.11
N ALA A 91 -0.84 -3.56 0.87
CA ALA A 91 -1.39 -3.81 -0.46
C ALA A 91 -2.44 -2.77 -0.89
N ALA A 92 -3.24 -2.28 0.07
CA ALA A 92 -4.32 -1.33 -0.18
C ALA A 92 -3.87 0.12 -0.37
N ASN A 93 -2.69 0.49 0.17
CA ASN A 93 -2.24 1.89 0.23
C ASN A 93 -0.99 2.16 -0.62
N GLN A 94 -0.83 1.46 -1.75
CA GLN A 94 0.27 1.69 -2.67
C GLN A 94 0.18 3.08 -3.30
N GLY A 95 1.18 3.92 -3.04
CA GLY A 95 1.32 5.24 -3.66
C GLY A 95 2.16 5.21 -4.94
N THR A 96 2.25 6.36 -5.60
CA THR A 96 3.09 6.54 -6.80
C THR A 96 4.59 6.44 -6.50
N THR A 97 4.98 6.63 -5.24
CA THR A 97 6.34 6.47 -4.75
C THR A 97 6.33 5.69 -3.43
N ASN A 98 7.47 5.10 -3.06
CA ASN A 98 7.60 4.41 -1.78
C ASN A 98 7.36 5.34 -0.58
N LEU A 99 7.82 6.59 -0.67
CA LEU A 99 7.54 7.62 0.33
C LEU A 99 6.04 7.94 0.42
N ALA A 100 5.33 8.00 -0.72
CA ALA A 100 3.88 8.21 -0.73
C ALA A 100 3.12 7.03 -0.10
N THR A 101 3.56 5.80 -0.33
CA THR A 101 3.04 4.60 0.34
C THR A 101 3.20 4.69 1.86
N PHE A 102 4.41 5.00 2.34
CA PHE A 102 4.69 5.17 3.76
C PHE A 102 3.77 6.23 4.40
N ARG A 103 3.68 7.41 3.78
CA ARG A 103 2.81 8.52 4.25
C ARG A 103 1.34 8.13 4.28
N ALA A 104 0.86 7.39 3.27
CA ALA A 104 -0.53 6.96 3.20
C ALA A 104 -0.87 6.01 4.36
N ILE A 105 0.02 5.06 4.66
CA ILE A 105 -0.18 4.08 5.73
C ILE A 105 -0.10 4.78 7.10
N THR A 106 0.94 5.57 7.37
CA THR A 106 1.10 6.27 8.66
C THR A 106 -0.04 7.23 8.95
N LYS A 107 -0.56 7.92 7.91
CA LYS A 107 -1.74 8.78 8.05
C LYS A 107 -3.01 8.00 8.37
N LYS A 108 -3.19 6.84 7.75
CA LYS A 108 -4.41 6.02 7.90
C LYS A 108 -4.43 5.24 9.22
N TYR A 109 -3.26 4.87 9.72
CA TYR A 109 -3.07 4.06 10.93
C TYR A 109 -2.23 4.81 11.98
N PRO A 110 -2.75 5.91 12.55
CA PRO A 110 -1.99 6.76 13.49
C PRO A 110 -1.67 6.07 14.82
N HIS A 111 -2.29 4.92 15.10
CA HIS A 111 -2.03 4.09 16.28
C HIS A 111 -0.84 3.15 16.08
N VAL A 112 -0.36 2.96 14.84
CA VAL A 112 0.84 2.17 14.53
C VAL A 112 2.03 3.10 14.46
N PRO A 113 3.10 2.86 15.26
CA PRO A 113 4.30 3.69 15.19
C PRO A 113 4.90 3.73 13.78
N PRO A 114 5.38 4.88 13.30
CA PRO A 114 6.02 5.00 11.98
C PRO A 114 7.19 4.02 11.79
N GLU A 115 7.93 3.72 12.87
CA GLU A 115 9.01 2.75 12.89
C GLU A 115 8.51 1.35 12.53
N GLN A 116 7.39 0.93 13.08
CA GLN A 116 6.77 -0.38 12.78
C GLN A 116 6.30 -0.45 11.33
N VAL A 117 5.63 0.61 10.87
CA VAL A 117 5.20 0.70 9.47
C VAL A 117 6.39 0.56 8.52
N LEU A 118 7.50 1.23 8.83
CA LEU A 118 8.71 1.17 8.00
C LEU A 118 9.35 -0.21 8.03
N GLN A 119 9.42 -0.86 9.19
CA GLN A 119 9.94 -2.23 9.33
C GLN A 119 9.11 -3.23 8.51
N ASP A 120 7.78 -3.14 8.57
CA ASP A 120 6.89 -4.00 7.80
C ASP A 120 7.05 -3.81 6.29
N LEU A 121 7.24 -2.55 5.85
CA LEU A 121 7.50 -2.20 4.46
C LEU A 121 8.86 -2.75 3.97
N ILE A 122 9.90 -2.64 4.79
CA ILE A 122 11.23 -3.17 4.51
C ILE A 122 11.16 -4.70 4.41
N ALA A 123 10.54 -5.36 5.39
CA ALA A 123 10.38 -6.81 5.41
C ALA A 123 9.60 -7.34 4.19
N GLY A 124 8.66 -6.57 3.68
CA GLY A 124 7.90 -6.88 2.47
C GLY A 124 8.66 -6.72 1.15
N THR A 125 9.94 -6.31 1.18
CA THR A 125 10.71 -5.99 -0.04
C THR A 125 12.15 -6.47 0.00
N PRO A 126 12.38 -7.79 0.24
CA PRO A 126 13.71 -8.35 0.34
C PRO A 126 14.52 -8.12 -0.95
N GLY A 127 15.76 -7.63 -0.79
CA GLY A 127 16.67 -7.30 -1.89
C GLY A 127 16.43 -5.91 -2.52
N ALA A 128 15.38 -5.20 -2.10
CA ALA A 128 15.07 -3.85 -2.58
C ALA A 128 14.77 -2.87 -1.43
N GLU A 129 15.37 -3.09 -0.27
CA GLU A 129 15.12 -2.33 0.96
C GLU A 129 15.52 -0.86 0.82
N GLY A 130 16.53 -0.56 -0.01
CA GLY A 130 17.03 0.79 -0.29
C GLY A 130 15.97 1.74 -0.84
N LYS A 131 14.89 1.22 -1.42
CA LYS A 131 13.76 2.04 -1.88
C LYS A 131 13.03 2.76 -0.75
N TRP A 132 13.19 2.30 0.51
CA TRP A 132 12.60 2.93 1.69
C TRP A 132 13.49 4.01 2.33
N PHE A 133 14.68 4.26 1.77
CA PHE A 133 15.59 5.31 2.24
C PHE A 133 14.89 6.67 2.48
N ALA A 134 14.10 7.12 1.50
CA ALA A 134 13.41 8.40 1.59
C ALA A 134 12.37 8.43 2.73
N ALA A 135 11.70 7.31 2.99
CA ALA A 135 10.74 7.17 4.08
C ALA A 135 11.45 7.17 5.46
N ALA A 136 12.54 6.42 5.60
CA ALA A 136 13.34 6.39 6.81
C ALA A 136 13.91 7.78 7.15
N LYS A 137 14.47 8.46 6.14
CA LYS A 137 14.96 9.83 6.28
C LYS A 137 13.86 10.80 6.73
N GLU A 138 12.66 10.74 6.12
CA GLU A 138 11.54 11.61 6.49
C GLU A 138 11.04 11.36 7.91
N ALA A 139 11.07 10.11 8.35
CA ALA A 139 10.72 9.74 9.72
C ALA A 139 11.80 10.10 10.75
N GLY A 140 12.91 10.72 10.33
CA GLY A 140 14.03 11.09 11.21
C GLY A 140 14.92 9.93 11.63
N MET A 141 14.74 8.74 11.03
CA MET A 141 15.52 7.52 11.33
C MET A 141 16.79 7.48 10.49
N PHE A 142 17.70 8.41 10.76
CA PHE A 142 18.91 8.65 9.94
C PHE A 142 19.87 7.46 9.92
N GLU A 143 20.04 6.75 11.05
CA GLU A 143 20.86 5.55 11.10
C GLU A 143 20.30 4.44 10.20
N LEU A 144 19.00 4.16 10.31
CA LEU A 144 18.32 3.18 9.46
C LEU A 144 18.38 3.59 7.98
N ALA A 145 18.17 4.87 7.66
CA ALA A 145 18.28 5.36 6.30
C ALA A 145 19.69 5.13 5.72
N ALA A 146 20.74 5.40 6.51
CA ALA A 146 22.13 5.17 6.11
C ALA A 146 22.41 3.69 5.89
N GLU A 147 21.90 2.80 6.75
CA GLU A 147 22.02 1.35 6.63
C GLU A 147 21.34 0.85 5.34
N LEU A 148 20.11 1.26 5.09
CA LEU A 148 19.38 0.92 3.86
C LEU A 148 20.13 1.34 2.60
N ALA A 149 20.67 2.58 2.60
CA ALA A 149 21.46 3.09 1.49
C ALA A 149 22.79 2.34 1.28
N HIS A 150 23.35 1.78 2.36
CA HIS A 150 24.60 1.03 2.30
C HIS A 150 24.40 -0.40 1.80
N THR A 151 23.36 -1.07 2.25
CA THR A 151 23.11 -2.50 2.03
C THR A 151 22.37 -2.82 0.76
N SER A 152 21.46 -1.93 0.33
CA SER A 152 20.57 -2.18 -0.81
C SER A 152 20.62 -1.02 -1.82
N PRO A 153 20.49 -1.30 -3.14
CA PRO A 153 20.51 -0.27 -4.17
C PRO A 153 19.52 0.85 -3.90
N THR A 154 20.04 2.06 -3.89
CA THR A 154 19.26 3.29 -3.67
C THR A 154 19.62 4.29 -4.75
N ASP A 155 18.64 5.01 -5.27
CA ASP A 155 18.85 6.02 -6.31
C ASP A 155 19.91 7.06 -5.91
N PRO A 156 21.01 7.16 -6.66
CA PRO A 156 22.10 8.09 -6.34
C PRO A 156 21.68 9.55 -6.31
N ARG A 157 20.68 9.96 -7.10
CA ARG A 157 20.16 11.35 -7.10
C ARG A 157 19.47 11.67 -5.78
N THR A 158 18.72 10.70 -5.24
CA THR A 158 18.06 10.83 -3.94
C THR A 158 19.08 10.91 -2.81
N LEU A 159 20.14 10.08 -2.87
CA LEU A 159 21.24 10.08 -1.90
C LEU A 159 22.04 11.40 -1.94
N THR A 160 22.42 11.87 -3.13
CA THR A 160 23.16 13.12 -3.30
C THR A 160 22.38 14.33 -2.78
N ARG A 161 21.06 14.35 -3.05
CA ARG A 161 20.19 15.39 -2.50
C ARG A 161 20.17 15.34 -0.97
N ALA A 162 20.01 14.17 -0.38
CA ALA A 162 20.01 14.00 1.07
C ALA A 162 21.36 14.42 1.68
N ALA A 163 22.49 14.05 1.06
CA ALA A 163 23.81 14.46 1.49
C ALA A 163 23.95 15.99 1.55
N ARG A 164 23.49 16.69 0.52
CA ARG A 164 23.53 18.14 0.47
C ARG A 164 22.59 18.79 1.50
N ASP A 165 21.35 18.32 1.57
CA ASP A 165 20.30 18.94 2.37
C ASP A 165 20.53 18.77 3.88
N PHE A 166 21.26 17.72 4.29
CA PHE A 166 21.56 17.40 5.70
C PHE A 166 23.02 17.62 6.11
N ALA A 167 23.83 18.27 5.26
CA ALA A 167 25.26 18.45 5.50
C ALA A 167 25.57 19.17 6.83
N THR A 168 24.75 20.12 7.22
CA THR A 168 24.93 20.93 8.45
C THR A 168 24.28 20.29 9.66
N GLU A 169 23.03 19.81 9.52
CA GLU A 169 22.26 19.35 10.67
C GLU A 169 22.59 17.91 11.08
N GLN A 170 22.91 17.04 10.07
CA GLN A 170 23.21 15.63 10.25
C GLN A 170 24.46 15.21 9.45
N PRO A 171 25.66 15.72 9.81
CA PRO A 171 26.87 15.58 8.99
C PRO A 171 27.30 14.12 8.79
N ARG A 172 27.11 13.26 9.79
CA ARG A 172 27.41 11.82 9.67
C ARG A 172 26.49 11.13 8.68
N PHE A 173 25.19 11.41 8.77
CA PHE A 173 24.21 10.87 7.80
C PHE A 173 24.51 11.38 6.39
N ALA A 174 24.78 12.69 6.23
CA ALA A 174 25.10 13.29 4.96
C ALA A 174 26.33 12.65 4.31
N LEU A 175 27.38 12.38 5.10
CA LEU A 175 28.59 11.69 4.63
C LEU A 175 28.26 10.25 4.17
N ASN A 176 27.50 9.50 4.97
CA ASN A 176 27.10 8.14 4.62
C ASN A 176 26.25 8.10 3.34
N ALA A 177 25.32 9.06 3.17
CA ALA A 177 24.53 9.18 1.96
C ALA A 177 25.41 9.51 0.74
N ALA A 178 26.39 10.42 0.87
CA ALA A 178 27.32 10.73 -0.22
C ALA A 178 28.18 9.53 -0.63
N LEU A 179 28.74 8.81 0.35
CA LEU A 179 29.54 7.61 0.08
C LEU A 179 28.70 6.49 -0.57
N SER A 180 27.46 6.31 -0.11
CA SER A 180 26.53 5.36 -0.71
C SER A 180 26.17 5.75 -2.15
N ALA A 181 25.98 7.05 -2.43
CA ALA A 181 25.75 7.54 -3.80
C ALA A 181 26.91 7.20 -4.72
N LEU A 182 28.13 7.48 -4.31
CA LEU A 182 29.35 7.14 -5.09
C LEU A 182 29.45 5.64 -5.32
N ARG A 183 29.16 4.83 -4.30
CA ARG A 183 29.19 3.35 -4.41
C ARG A 183 28.20 2.85 -5.45
N TRP A 184 26.97 3.36 -5.44
CA TRP A 184 25.95 2.91 -6.39
C TRP A 184 26.20 3.41 -7.81
N ILE A 185 26.72 4.64 -7.98
CA ILE A 185 27.21 5.13 -9.29
C ILE A 185 28.30 4.22 -9.83
N ALA A 186 29.32 3.89 -9.01
CA ALA A 186 30.39 3.01 -9.42
C ALA A 186 29.93 1.59 -9.82
N ARG A 187 28.74 1.18 -9.34
CA ARG A 187 28.10 -0.09 -9.70
C ARG A 187 27.12 0.01 -10.87
N GLY A 188 27.04 1.17 -11.52
CA GLY A 188 26.22 1.38 -12.71
C GLY A 188 24.77 1.82 -12.44
N HIS A 189 24.43 2.20 -11.20
CA HIS A 189 23.11 2.74 -10.91
C HIS A 189 23.03 4.25 -11.21
N GLY A 190 21.86 4.72 -11.66
CA GLY A 190 21.59 6.17 -11.85
C GLY A 190 21.97 6.72 -13.21
N TYR A 191 22.23 5.89 -14.19
CA TYR A 191 22.51 6.27 -15.59
C TYR A 191 21.28 6.17 -16.52
N GLU A 192 20.09 5.95 -16.00
CA GLU A 192 18.84 5.90 -16.77
C GLU A 192 18.24 7.28 -17.01
#